data_d799d2344e4471e56f87cdcdadaaddc1
#
_entry.id   d799d2344e4471e56f87cdcdadaaddc1
#
_cell.length_a   1.000
_cell.length_b   1.000
_cell.length_c   1.000
_cell.angle_alpha   90.00
_cell.angle_beta   90.00
_cell.angle_gamma   90.00
#
_symmetry.space_group_name_H-M   'P 1'
#
loop_
_entity.id
_entity.type
_entity.pdbx_description
1 polymer ?
#
loop_
_entity_poly.entity_id
_entity_poly.type
_entity_poly.pdbx_seq_one_letter_code
_entity_poly.pdbx_strand_id
1 'polypeptide(L)'
;ISDCLVGSEMCIRDRYIPLKDRPRIAREAGADFFISIHADSFPKNRNVRGSGVYALSLRGANSELSRWLQDTENADDLAGGVDLGDVDNDTRQVLLNMSMESAIRISKQAGDGVLSDLQDAGRVHKKRLGLANFVVLRSPDIPSLLIETGFLSNRSDAKRLSISREQEKIAAAIFSLSLIHI
;
A
#
# COMPACT_ATOMS: atom_id res chain seq x y z
N ILE A 1 -1.90 16.50 15.37
CA ILE A 1 -0.75 15.57 15.17
C ILE A 1 -1.05 14.19 15.78
N SER A 2 -1.87 14.10 16.85
CA SER A 2 -2.22 12.80 17.46
C SER A 2 -3.13 11.93 16.58
N ASP A 3 -3.91 12.52 15.68
CA ASP A 3 -4.88 11.78 14.87
C ASP A 3 -4.23 11.01 13.70
N CYS A 4 -3.05 11.44 13.23
CA CYS A 4 -2.26 10.69 12.27
C CYS A 4 -1.67 9.37 12.82
N LEU A 5 -1.57 9.24 14.15
CA LEU A 5 -1.04 8.05 14.81
C LEU A 5 -2.07 6.94 14.98
N VAL A 6 -3.37 7.25 14.89
CA VAL A 6 -4.44 6.24 14.97
C VAL A 6 -4.28 5.19 13.87
N GLY A 7 -3.90 5.59 12.67
CA GLY A 7 -3.62 4.66 11.58
C GLY A 7 -2.41 3.76 11.85
N SER A 8 -1.37 4.26 12.51
CA SER A 8 -0.20 3.46 12.86
C SER A 8 -0.45 2.50 14.03
N GLU A 9 -1.41 2.82 14.90
CA GLU A 9 -1.82 1.91 15.97
C GLU A 9 -2.58 0.69 15.48
N MET A 10 -3.22 0.77 14.31
CA MET A 10 -3.97 -0.37 13.73
C MET A 10 -3.07 -1.49 13.18
N CYS A 11 -1.83 -1.21 12.86
CA CYS A 11 -0.83 -2.22 12.47
C CYS A 11 -0.08 -2.81 13.64
N ILE A 12 -0.47 -2.48 14.87
CA ILE A 12 0.32 -2.74 16.05
C ILE A 12 0.00 -4.09 16.64
N ARG A 13 1.04 -4.71 16.86
CA ARG A 13 1.55 -5.63 17.92
C ARG A 13 0.52 -6.42 18.71
N ASP A 14 -0.72 -5.97 18.85
CA ASP A 14 -1.62 -6.51 19.84
C ASP A 14 -2.71 -7.42 19.27
N ARG A 15 -3.03 -7.29 17.98
CA ARG A 15 -3.99 -8.17 17.29
C ARG A 15 -3.84 -8.16 15.78
N TYR A 16 -4.07 -9.29 15.15
CA TYR A 16 -4.22 -9.38 13.70
C TYR A 16 -5.54 -8.71 13.26
N ILE A 17 -5.46 -7.88 12.20
CA ILE A 17 -6.62 -7.27 11.54
C ILE A 17 -6.66 -7.81 10.11
N PRO A 18 -7.73 -8.52 9.71
CA PRO A 18 -7.89 -9.01 8.34
C PRO A 18 -7.73 -7.89 7.30
N LEU A 19 -7.13 -8.20 6.14
CA LEU A 19 -6.80 -7.19 5.13
C LEU A 19 -8.03 -6.39 4.67
N LYS A 20 -9.17 -7.03 4.52
CA LYS A 20 -10.44 -6.38 4.14
C LYS A 20 -10.97 -5.40 5.19
N ASP A 21 -10.64 -5.61 6.46
CA ASP A 21 -11.11 -4.77 7.56
C ASP A 21 -10.27 -3.50 7.72
N ARG A 22 -9.00 -3.50 7.28
CA ARG A 22 -8.10 -2.35 7.41
C ARG A 22 -8.62 -1.09 6.70
N PRO A 23 -9.06 -1.15 5.41
CA PRO A 23 -9.68 0.02 4.76
C PRO A 23 -11.02 0.42 5.40
N ARG A 24 -11.80 -0.55 5.92
CA ARG A 24 -13.05 -0.27 6.61
C ARG A 24 -12.81 0.56 7.89
N ILE A 25 -11.82 0.19 8.69
CA ILE A 25 -11.45 0.92 9.90
C ILE A 25 -10.97 2.34 9.54
N ALA A 26 -10.18 2.50 8.47
CA ALA A 26 -9.77 3.81 7.98
C ALA A 26 -10.99 4.67 7.60
N ARG A 27 -11.98 4.09 6.92
CA ARG A 27 -13.23 4.77 6.56
C ARG A 27 -14.03 5.20 7.80
N GLU A 28 -14.16 4.32 8.77
CA GLU A 28 -14.87 4.61 10.04
C GLU A 28 -14.18 5.73 10.83
N ALA A 29 -12.87 5.87 10.69
CA ALA A 29 -12.08 6.97 11.23
C ALA A 29 -12.13 8.26 10.40
N GLY A 30 -12.85 8.28 9.27
CA GLY A 30 -12.97 9.44 8.39
C GLY A 30 -11.69 9.74 7.59
N ALA A 31 -10.88 8.71 7.28
CA ALA A 31 -9.65 8.90 6.52
C ALA A 31 -9.94 9.23 5.05
N ASP A 32 -9.26 10.26 4.51
CA ASP A 32 -9.33 10.65 3.10
C ASP A 32 -8.41 9.80 2.22
N PHE A 33 -7.41 9.16 2.81
CA PHE A 33 -6.42 8.34 2.11
C PHE A 33 -5.92 7.20 3.00
N PHE A 34 -5.68 6.03 2.41
CA PHE A 34 -5.15 4.85 3.12
C PHE A 34 -3.77 4.48 2.59
N ILE A 35 -2.81 4.26 3.49
CA ILE A 35 -1.44 3.83 3.13
C ILE A 35 -1.09 2.57 3.90
N SER A 36 -0.72 1.52 3.18
CA SER A 36 -0.12 0.30 3.73
C SER A 36 1.39 0.38 3.60
N ILE A 37 2.13 0.38 4.72
CA ILE A 37 3.59 0.52 4.74
C ILE A 37 4.22 -0.83 5.05
N HIS A 38 5.13 -1.26 4.17
CA HIS A 38 5.76 -2.57 4.21
C HIS A 38 7.29 -2.49 4.15
N ALA A 39 7.94 -3.59 4.56
CA ALA A 39 9.37 -3.85 4.41
C ALA A 39 9.56 -5.36 4.21
N ASP A 40 9.23 -5.84 3.02
CA ASP A 40 9.14 -7.27 2.74
C ASP A 40 10.48 -7.93 2.46
N SER A 41 10.46 -9.24 2.42
CA SER A 41 11.59 -10.07 2.03
C SER A 41 11.30 -10.70 0.68
N PHE A 42 12.13 -10.45 -0.34
CA PHE A 42 12.02 -11.09 -1.65
C PHE A 42 13.11 -12.17 -1.83
N PRO A 43 12.86 -13.41 -1.35
CA PRO A 43 13.90 -14.46 -1.28
C PRO A 43 14.36 -14.94 -2.66
N LYS A 44 13.51 -14.84 -3.69
CA LYS A 44 13.82 -15.26 -5.07
C LYS A 44 14.97 -14.48 -5.70
N ASN A 45 15.15 -13.21 -5.29
CA ASN A 45 16.24 -12.37 -5.80
C ASN A 45 16.66 -11.33 -4.76
N ARG A 46 17.72 -11.62 -4.01
CA ARG A 46 18.28 -10.74 -2.98
C ARG A 46 18.95 -9.45 -3.54
N ASN A 47 19.05 -9.30 -4.87
CA ASN A 47 19.54 -8.06 -5.49
C ASN A 47 18.42 -7.01 -5.65
N VAL A 48 17.15 -7.40 -5.49
CA VAL A 48 16.03 -6.45 -5.43
C VAL A 48 16.21 -5.55 -4.23
N ARG A 49 16.19 -4.24 -4.47
CA ARG A 49 16.43 -3.21 -3.44
C ARG A 49 15.84 -1.87 -3.82
N GLY A 50 15.67 -1.01 -2.82
CA GLY A 50 15.11 0.32 -2.94
C GLY A 50 13.61 0.35 -2.67
N SER A 51 13.08 1.52 -2.37
CA SER A 51 11.66 1.72 -2.09
C SER A 51 10.82 1.51 -3.36
N GLY A 52 9.55 1.18 -3.19
CA GLY A 52 8.58 1.02 -4.28
C GLY A 52 7.21 1.51 -3.87
N VAL A 53 6.44 2.03 -4.82
CA VAL A 53 5.05 2.45 -4.60
C VAL A 53 4.15 1.63 -5.50
N TYR A 54 3.05 1.15 -4.95
CA TYR A 54 2.12 0.26 -5.61
C TYR A 54 0.69 0.76 -5.45
N ALA A 55 -0.07 0.70 -6.54
CA ALA A 55 -1.49 1.02 -6.56
C ALA A 55 -2.33 -0.19 -6.97
N LEU A 56 -3.60 -0.17 -6.61
CA LEU A 56 -4.55 -1.20 -6.99
C LEU A 56 -4.71 -1.28 -8.51
N SER A 57 -4.75 -2.50 -9.03
CA SER A 57 -5.14 -2.81 -10.40
C SER A 57 -6.02 -4.04 -10.43
N LEU A 58 -7.28 -3.87 -10.81
CA LEU A 58 -8.22 -4.96 -11.00
C LEU A 58 -7.85 -5.85 -12.22
N ARG A 59 -6.99 -5.36 -13.12
CA ARG A 59 -6.46 -6.09 -14.28
C ARG A 59 -5.26 -6.98 -13.93
N GLY A 60 -4.81 -6.97 -12.67
CA GLY A 60 -3.68 -7.75 -12.18
C GLY A 60 -2.34 -7.03 -12.21
N ALA A 61 -1.27 -7.78 -11.93
CA ALA A 61 0.07 -7.25 -11.72
C ALA A 61 0.80 -6.88 -13.02
N ASN A 62 1.51 -5.77 -13.01
CA ASN A 62 2.27 -5.27 -14.15
C ASN A 62 3.76 -5.69 -14.15
N SER A 63 4.19 -6.50 -13.19
CA SER A 63 5.53 -7.05 -13.12
C SER A 63 5.58 -8.33 -12.30
N GLU A 64 6.66 -9.13 -12.45
CA GLU A 64 6.88 -10.34 -11.65
C GLU A 64 6.95 -10.02 -10.15
N LEU A 65 7.69 -8.96 -9.78
CA LEU A 65 7.76 -8.52 -8.39
C LEU A 65 6.38 -8.08 -7.86
N SER A 66 5.62 -7.30 -8.65
CA SER A 66 4.26 -6.89 -8.25
C SER A 66 3.33 -8.09 -8.06
N ARG A 67 3.49 -9.14 -8.87
CA ARG A 67 2.72 -10.38 -8.73
C ARG A 67 3.10 -11.13 -7.46
N TRP A 68 4.41 -11.26 -7.22
CA TRP A 68 4.90 -11.93 -6.01
C TRP A 68 4.42 -11.21 -4.74
N LEU A 69 4.53 -9.88 -4.68
CA LEU A 69 4.02 -9.07 -3.56
C LEU A 69 2.51 -9.26 -3.39
N GLN A 70 1.73 -9.20 -4.47
CA GLN A 70 0.30 -9.46 -4.44
C GLN A 70 -0.01 -10.83 -3.82
N ASP A 71 0.66 -11.88 -4.27
CA ASP A 71 0.41 -13.25 -3.82
C ASP A 71 0.81 -13.43 -2.35
N THR A 72 1.91 -12.80 -1.92
CA THR A 72 2.40 -12.85 -0.54
C THR A 72 1.46 -12.10 0.40
N GLU A 73 1.13 -10.85 0.08
CA GLU A 73 0.27 -10.02 0.91
C GLU A 73 -1.17 -10.56 1.01
N ASN A 74 -1.73 -11.06 -0.10
CA ASN A 74 -3.07 -11.62 -0.09
C ASN A 74 -3.13 -12.99 0.63
N ALA A 75 -2.03 -13.73 0.72
CA ALA A 75 -1.97 -15.01 1.42
C ALA A 75 -2.14 -14.85 2.95
N ASP A 76 -1.82 -13.71 3.52
CA ASP A 76 -2.04 -13.42 4.94
C ASP A 76 -3.51 -13.50 5.35
N ASP A 77 -4.44 -13.21 4.42
CA ASP A 77 -5.88 -13.34 4.65
C ASP A 77 -6.38 -14.78 4.61
N LEU A 78 -5.70 -15.68 3.86
CA LEU A 78 -6.06 -17.10 3.80
C LEU A 78 -5.85 -17.80 5.14
N ALA A 79 -4.89 -17.33 5.93
CA ALA A 79 -4.66 -17.82 7.28
C ALA A 79 -5.78 -17.42 8.28
N GLY A 80 -6.57 -16.39 7.93
CA GLY A 80 -7.65 -15.82 8.76
C GLY A 80 -9.08 -16.30 8.41
N GLY A 81 -9.26 -17.12 7.38
CA GLY A 81 -10.53 -17.76 7.01
C GLY A 81 -11.64 -16.76 6.65
N VAL A 82 -11.58 -16.13 5.46
CA VAL A 82 -12.59 -15.17 5.03
C VAL A 82 -13.47 -15.74 3.91
N ASP A 83 -14.77 -15.82 4.21
CA ASP A 83 -15.85 -16.08 3.26
C ASP A 83 -16.23 -14.81 2.49
N LEU A 84 -16.19 -14.88 1.15
CA LEU A 84 -16.63 -13.80 0.25
C LEU A 84 -18.11 -14.03 -0.07
N GLY A 85 -19.01 -13.54 0.78
CA GLY A 85 -20.46 -13.61 0.54
C GLY A 85 -20.90 -12.80 -0.69
N ASP A 86 -21.82 -13.37 -1.49
CA ASP A 86 -22.46 -12.82 -2.67
C ASP A 86 -23.19 -11.50 -2.40
N VAL A 87 -23.03 -10.52 -3.30
CA VAL A 87 -23.85 -9.30 -3.33
C VAL A 87 -24.41 -9.12 -4.73
N ASP A 88 -25.72 -9.38 -4.85
CA ASP A 88 -26.47 -9.16 -6.09
C ASP A 88 -27.16 -7.77 -6.08
N ASN A 89 -26.73 -6.87 -7.01
CA ASN A 89 -27.55 -5.76 -7.52
C ASN A 89 -26.81 -4.98 -8.62
N ASP A 90 -27.21 -5.08 -9.86
CA ASP A 90 -26.54 -4.50 -11.03
C ASP A 90 -26.28 -2.99 -10.92
N THR A 91 -27.24 -2.20 -10.43
CA THR A 91 -27.08 -0.74 -10.28
C THR A 91 -26.10 -0.38 -9.18
N ARG A 92 -26.14 -1.08 -8.04
CA ARG A 92 -25.21 -0.89 -6.93
C ARG A 92 -23.78 -1.25 -7.37
N GLN A 93 -23.63 -2.31 -8.16
CA GLN A 93 -22.34 -2.74 -8.70
C GLN A 93 -21.74 -1.71 -9.65
N VAL A 94 -22.53 -1.08 -10.50
CA VAL A 94 -22.08 -0.03 -11.43
C VAL A 94 -21.57 1.18 -10.63
N LEU A 95 -22.32 1.66 -9.64
CA LEU A 95 -21.90 2.78 -8.80
C LEU A 95 -20.63 2.47 -8.00
N LEU A 96 -20.52 1.27 -7.44
CA LEU A 96 -19.31 0.82 -6.74
C LEU A 96 -18.10 0.74 -7.67
N ASN A 97 -18.28 0.26 -8.89
CA ASN A 97 -17.21 0.19 -9.89
C ASN A 97 -16.72 1.59 -10.30
N MET A 98 -17.64 2.54 -10.51
CA MET A 98 -17.28 3.94 -10.83
C MET A 98 -16.53 4.61 -9.67
N SER A 99 -16.98 4.40 -8.44
CA SER A 99 -16.31 4.93 -7.25
C SER A 99 -14.90 4.34 -7.12
N MET A 100 -14.76 3.02 -7.27
CA MET A 100 -13.47 2.33 -7.22
C MET A 100 -12.51 2.79 -8.33
N GLU A 101 -13.00 3.02 -9.56
CA GLU A 101 -12.17 3.55 -10.65
C GLU A 101 -11.65 4.96 -10.32
N SER A 102 -12.49 5.81 -9.70
CA SER A 102 -12.07 7.13 -9.24
C SER A 102 -11.01 7.04 -8.16
N ALA A 103 -11.21 6.21 -7.13
CA ALA A 103 -10.24 5.97 -6.06
C ALA A 103 -8.90 5.44 -6.63
N ILE A 104 -8.94 4.50 -7.57
CA ILE A 104 -7.73 3.98 -8.24
C ILE A 104 -7.01 5.09 -9.02
N ARG A 105 -7.73 5.95 -9.72
CA ARG A 105 -7.14 7.06 -10.48
C ARG A 105 -6.43 8.05 -9.56
N ILE A 106 -7.08 8.45 -8.46
CA ILE A 106 -6.49 9.33 -7.44
C ILE A 106 -5.26 8.66 -6.81
N SER A 107 -5.37 7.37 -6.46
CA SER A 107 -4.25 6.60 -5.91
C SER A 107 -3.03 6.59 -6.83
N LYS A 108 -3.23 6.42 -8.13
CA LYS A 108 -2.12 6.44 -9.10
C LYS A 108 -1.47 7.81 -9.20
N GLN A 109 -2.27 8.87 -9.25
CA GLN A 109 -1.76 10.25 -9.31
C GLN A 109 -0.95 10.59 -8.05
N ALA A 110 -1.49 10.29 -6.89
CA ALA A 110 -0.80 10.46 -5.61
C ALA A 110 0.46 9.60 -5.52
N GLY A 111 0.39 8.36 -5.98
CA GLY A 111 1.50 7.43 -5.98
C GLY A 111 2.68 7.85 -6.86
N ASP A 112 2.43 8.51 -7.99
CA ASP A 112 3.50 9.08 -8.83
C ASP A 112 4.22 10.21 -8.07
N GLY A 113 3.50 11.05 -7.31
CA GLY A 113 4.09 12.08 -6.45
C GLY A 113 4.97 11.48 -5.35
N VAL A 114 4.42 10.55 -4.56
CA VAL A 114 5.18 9.85 -3.50
C VAL A 114 6.42 9.14 -4.07
N LEU A 115 6.30 8.52 -5.24
CA LEU A 115 7.43 7.85 -5.88
C LEU A 115 8.53 8.84 -6.27
N SER A 116 8.17 10.05 -6.73
CA SER A 116 9.12 11.13 -7.00
C SER A 116 9.86 11.54 -5.72
N ASP A 117 9.13 11.79 -4.63
CA ASP A 117 9.72 12.21 -3.35
C ASP A 117 10.60 11.11 -2.73
N LEU A 118 10.22 9.85 -2.90
CA LEU A 118 11.06 8.71 -2.50
C LEU A 118 12.33 8.58 -3.34
N GLN A 119 12.31 9.01 -4.62
CA GLN A 119 13.52 9.07 -5.46
C GLN A 119 14.50 10.12 -4.94
N ASP A 120 13.99 11.25 -4.48
CA ASP A 120 14.80 12.33 -3.89
C ASP A 120 15.32 11.94 -2.49
N ALA A 121 14.52 11.22 -1.73
CA ALA A 121 14.90 10.71 -0.41
C ALA A 121 15.94 9.57 -0.47
N GLY A 122 16.00 8.82 -1.59
CA GLY A 122 16.93 7.73 -1.74
C GLY A 122 16.67 6.80 -2.92
N ARG A 123 17.15 5.57 -2.79
CA ARG A 123 17.04 4.59 -3.88
C ARG A 123 15.62 4.03 -3.98
N VAL A 124 15.06 4.06 -5.18
CA VAL A 124 13.84 3.33 -5.53
C VAL A 124 14.14 2.10 -6.39
N HIS A 125 13.29 1.09 -6.29
CA HIS A 125 13.42 -0.13 -7.10
C HIS A 125 13.14 0.14 -8.58
N LYS A 126 12.04 0.85 -8.88
CA LYS A 126 11.67 1.28 -10.24
C LYS A 126 11.13 2.70 -10.20
N LYS A 127 11.39 3.45 -11.26
CA LYS A 127 10.89 4.84 -11.44
C LYS A 127 9.47 4.89 -12.02
N ARG A 128 8.63 3.91 -11.66
CA ARG A 128 7.23 3.84 -12.07
C ARG A 128 6.43 3.04 -11.07
N LEU A 129 5.15 3.34 -10.93
CA LEU A 129 4.24 2.61 -10.07
C LEU A 129 4.20 1.12 -10.39
N GLY A 130 4.26 0.32 -9.35
CA GLY A 130 3.82 -1.06 -9.39
C GLY A 130 2.30 -1.12 -9.40
N LEU A 131 1.75 -2.07 -10.14
CA LEU A 131 0.31 -2.30 -10.19
C LEU A 131 0.04 -3.77 -9.87
N ALA A 132 -0.89 -4.02 -8.93
CA ALA A 132 -1.32 -5.36 -8.60
C ALA A 132 -2.69 -5.36 -7.90
N ASN A 133 -3.27 -6.53 -7.73
CA ASN A 133 -4.60 -6.69 -7.15
C ASN A 133 -4.50 -6.99 -5.65
N PHE A 134 -4.01 -6.02 -4.86
CA PHE A 134 -3.90 -6.13 -3.42
C PHE A 134 -5.27 -6.04 -2.75
N VAL A 135 -5.61 -7.03 -1.93
CA VAL A 135 -6.88 -7.04 -1.16
C VAL A 135 -6.95 -5.85 -0.21
N VAL A 136 -5.85 -5.53 0.47
CA VAL A 136 -5.78 -4.40 1.41
C VAL A 136 -6.06 -3.04 0.78
N LEU A 137 -5.90 -2.90 -0.56
CA LEU A 137 -6.17 -1.65 -1.28
C LEU A 137 -7.58 -1.62 -1.93
N ARG A 138 -8.39 -2.64 -1.74
CA ARG A 138 -9.74 -2.71 -2.32
C ARG A 138 -10.74 -1.92 -1.48
N SER A 139 -10.66 -0.58 -1.56
CA SER A 139 -11.69 0.29 -1.03
C SER A 139 -12.40 1.01 -2.17
N PRO A 140 -13.74 0.99 -2.24
CA PRO A 140 -14.46 1.67 -3.33
C PRO A 140 -14.40 3.20 -3.23
N ASP A 141 -14.16 3.75 -2.06
CA ASP A 141 -14.35 5.16 -1.72
C ASP A 141 -13.10 5.84 -1.14
N ILE A 142 -12.08 5.07 -0.73
CA ILE A 142 -10.84 5.65 -0.18
C ILE A 142 -9.67 5.35 -1.11
N PRO A 143 -9.03 6.37 -1.71
CA PRO A 143 -7.78 6.20 -2.45
C PRO A 143 -6.72 5.56 -1.55
N SER A 144 -5.92 4.65 -2.12
CA SER A 144 -5.01 3.85 -1.30
C SER A 144 -3.73 3.46 -2.05
N LEU A 145 -2.62 3.35 -1.30
CA LEU A 145 -1.32 2.91 -1.80
C LEU A 145 -0.71 1.86 -0.88
N LEU A 146 0.10 0.99 -1.46
CA LEU A 146 1.05 0.17 -0.72
C LEU A 146 2.46 0.69 -1.01
N ILE A 147 3.24 0.92 0.05
CA ILE A 147 4.59 1.46 -0.04
C ILE A 147 5.56 0.46 0.56
N GLU A 148 6.40 -0.13 -0.31
CA GLU A 148 7.57 -0.86 0.10
C GLU A 148 8.69 0.13 0.45
N THR A 149 9.09 0.18 1.70
CA THR A 149 10.19 1.06 2.15
C THR A 149 11.55 0.52 1.74
N GLY A 150 11.65 -0.77 1.48
CA GLY A 150 12.84 -1.51 1.04
C GLY A 150 12.64 -3.01 1.24
N PHE A 151 13.60 -3.82 0.79
CA PHE A 151 13.52 -5.28 0.88
C PHE A 151 14.49 -5.83 1.93
N LEU A 152 13.98 -6.44 3.01
CA LEU A 152 14.80 -6.99 4.10
C LEU A 152 15.70 -8.15 3.67
N SER A 153 15.39 -8.83 2.57
CA SER A 153 16.26 -9.82 1.93
C SER A 153 17.56 -9.20 1.35
N ASN A 154 17.58 -7.89 1.13
CA ASN A 154 18.76 -7.16 0.66
C ASN A 154 19.49 -6.52 1.84
N ARG A 155 20.78 -6.87 2.03
CA ARG A 155 21.58 -6.36 3.15
C ARG A 155 21.70 -4.82 3.20
N SER A 156 21.73 -4.17 2.02
CA SER A 156 21.83 -2.70 1.93
C SER A 156 20.54 -2.05 2.43
N ASP A 157 19.38 -2.57 2.04
CA ASP A 157 18.10 -2.06 2.49
C ASP A 157 17.86 -2.36 3.97
N ALA A 158 18.14 -3.58 4.43
CA ALA A 158 18.03 -3.94 5.84
C ALA A 158 18.88 -3.00 6.73
N LYS A 159 20.14 -2.72 6.30
CA LYS A 159 21.00 -1.76 7.01
C LYS A 159 20.43 -0.33 6.96
N ARG A 160 19.92 0.11 5.80
CA ARG A 160 19.33 1.46 5.65
C ARG A 160 18.12 1.63 6.57
N LEU A 161 17.23 0.65 6.58
CA LEU A 161 16.01 0.67 7.37
C LEU A 161 16.25 0.56 8.89
N SER A 162 17.44 0.17 9.35
CA SER A 162 17.81 0.19 10.77
C SER A 162 18.36 1.53 11.25
N ILE A 163 18.48 2.54 10.36
CA ILE A 163 19.05 3.86 10.69
C ILE A 163 17.92 4.88 10.81
N SER A 164 17.72 5.48 11.99
CA SER A 164 16.63 6.44 12.25
C SER A 164 16.57 7.58 11.24
N ARG A 165 17.70 8.18 10.88
CA ARG A 165 17.78 9.25 9.88
C ARG A 165 17.24 8.82 8.50
N GLU A 166 17.45 7.57 8.11
CA GLU A 166 16.93 7.04 6.84
C GLU A 166 15.43 6.73 6.93
N GLN A 167 14.96 6.27 8.09
CA GLN A 167 13.53 6.12 8.37
C GLN A 167 12.82 7.48 8.31
N GLU A 168 13.39 8.53 8.92
CA GLU A 168 12.86 9.89 8.88
C GLU A 168 12.74 10.44 7.46
N LYS A 169 13.74 10.21 6.60
CA LYS A 169 13.69 10.63 5.19
C LYS A 169 12.56 9.94 4.43
N ILE A 170 12.40 8.63 4.63
CA ILE A 170 11.32 7.87 3.99
C ILE A 170 9.96 8.35 4.52
N ALA A 171 9.84 8.54 5.82
CA ALA A 171 8.62 9.04 6.44
C ALA A 171 8.24 10.43 5.92
N ALA A 172 9.22 11.34 5.79
CA ALA A 172 9.00 12.68 5.24
C ALA A 172 8.52 12.62 3.78
N ALA A 173 9.12 11.76 2.95
CA ALA A 173 8.72 11.55 1.57
C ALA A 173 7.30 10.96 1.44
N ILE A 174 6.88 10.11 2.37
CA ILE A 174 5.50 9.59 2.42
C ILE A 174 4.55 10.67 2.93
N PHE A 175 4.97 11.43 3.94
CA PHE A 175 4.14 12.48 4.54
C PHE A 175 3.86 13.63 3.56
N SER A 176 4.71 13.87 2.56
CA SER A 176 4.47 14.90 1.53
C SER A 176 3.14 14.70 0.81
N LEU A 177 2.63 13.45 0.72
CA LEU A 177 1.31 13.15 0.19
C LEU A 177 0.19 13.93 0.90
N SER A 178 0.30 14.13 2.22
CA SER A 178 -0.69 14.88 3.01
C SER A 178 -0.74 16.38 2.67
N LEU A 179 0.24 16.88 1.93
CA LEU A 179 0.33 18.27 1.46
C LEU A 179 -0.18 18.44 0.02
N ILE A 180 -0.48 17.34 -0.68
CA ILE A 180 -1.07 17.37 -2.02
C ILE A 180 -2.56 17.62 -1.85
N HIS A 181 -3.05 18.76 -2.37
CA HIS A 181 -4.48 18.99 -2.47
C HIS A 181 -5.04 18.10 -3.60
N ILE A 182 -5.76 17.06 -3.20
CA ILE A 182 -6.42 16.10 -4.09
C ILE A 182 -7.84 16.58 -4.40
#